data_aad3739d37e7a21dfffef3d502d74a8b
#
_entry.id   aad3739d37e7a21dfffef3d502d74a8b
#
_cell.length_a   1.000
_cell.length_b   1.000
_cell.length_c   1.000
_cell.angle_alpha   90.00
_cell.angle_beta   90.00
_cell.angle_gamma   90.00
#
_symmetry.space_group_name_H-M   'P 1'
#
loop_
_entity.id
_entity.type
_entity.pdbx_description
1 polymer ?
#
loop_
_entity_poly.entity_id
_entity_poly.type
_entity_poly.pdbx_seq_one_letter_code
_entity_poly.pdbx_strand_id
1 'polypeptide(L)'
;MLSRHGRWFGPRQWIWMSMLAFGAAVTLLSASLFALPAEVRVPVVKEHGKADPPASGLFSHWRHDQFQCFDCHPVLFPRARVGFTHDQMDDGQFCGACHNGKSAPPISGARAVCKSSCHTP
;
A
#
# COMPACT_ATOMS: atom_id res chain seq x y z
N MET A 1 1.53 -21.87 -59.86
CA MET A 1 1.99 -20.46 -59.77
C MET A 1 1.35 -19.82 -58.56
N LEU A 2 2.04 -19.75 -57.43
CA LEU A 2 1.57 -19.14 -56.20
C LEU A 2 2.12 -17.74 -56.14
N SER A 3 1.24 -16.75 -56.35
CA SER A 3 1.54 -15.32 -56.24
C SER A 3 1.74 -14.96 -54.76
N ARG A 4 2.96 -14.71 -54.34
CA ARG A 4 3.32 -14.11 -53.06
C ARG A 4 3.08 -12.62 -53.12
N HIS A 5 1.88 -12.17 -52.74
CA HIS A 5 1.64 -10.74 -52.42
C HIS A 5 2.24 -10.44 -51.06
N GLY A 6 3.54 -10.22 -50.99
CA GLY A 6 4.19 -9.61 -49.85
C GLY A 6 3.72 -8.16 -49.75
N ARG A 7 2.86 -7.84 -48.77
CA ARG A 7 2.51 -6.46 -48.46
C ARG A 7 3.76 -5.78 -47.89
N TRP A 8 4.42 -4.99 -48.68
CA TRP A 8 5.50 -4.12 -48.23
C TRP A 8 4.87 -2.94 -47.45
N PHE A 9 4.99 -2.97 -46.15
CA PHE A 9 4.65 -1.79 -45.36
C PHE A 9 5.64 -0.70 -45.69
N GLY A 10 5.15 0.46 -46.12
CA GLY A 10 5.99 1.59 -46.43
C GLY A 10 6.68 2.15 -45.19
N PRO A 11 7.82 2.84 -45.34
CA PRO A 11 8.60 3.37 -44.20
C PRO A 11 7.79 4.26 -43.26
N ARG A 12 6.79 4.94 -43.77
CA ARG A 12 5.88 5.77 -42.95
C ARG A 12 5.01 4.93 -41.99
N GLN A 13 4.58 3.74 -42.37
CA GLN A 13 3.79 2.85 -41.51
C GLN A 13 4.63 2.29 -40.37
N TRP A 14 5.89 1.97 -40.61
CA TRP A 14 6.81 1.53 -39.57
C TRP A 14 7.05 2.63 -38.54
N ILE A 15 7.18 3.90 -38.95
CA ILE A 15 7.32 5.03 -38.03
C ILE A 15 6.09 5.16 -37.14
N TRP A 16 4.88 5.11 -37.68
CA TRP A 16 3.64 5.21 -36.90
C TRP A 16 3.47 4.05 -35.92
N MET A 17 3.78 2.83 -36.34
CA MET A 17 3.73 1.66 -35.47
C MET A 17 4.74 1.76 -34.31
N SER A 18 5.95 2.24 -34.58
CA SER A 18 6.97 2.45 -33.56
C SER A 18 6.55 3.55 -32.56
N MET A 19 5.98 4.64 -33.02
CA MET A 19 5.49 5.71 -32.15
C MET A 19 4.33 5.23 -31.27
N LEU A 20 3.40 4.45 -31.80
CA LEU A 20 2.30 3.87 -31.03
C LEU A 20 2.81 2.87 -29.98
N ALA A 21 3.75 1.99 -30.37
CA ALA A 21 4.35 1.03 -29.43
C ALA A 21 5.12 1.73 -28.32
N PHE A 22 5.89 2.77 -28.65
CA PHE A 22 6.62 3.57 -27.66
C PHE A 22 5.67 4.31 -26.72
N GLY A 23 4.63 4.95 -27.25
CA GLY A 23 3.60 5.62 -26.44
C GLY A 23 2.89 4.65 -25.48
N ALA A 24 2.51 3.46 -25.95
CA ALA A 24 1.91 2.43 -25.11
C ALA A 24 2.87 1.94 -24.01
N ALA A 25 4.15 1.76 -24.34
CA ALA A 25 5.16 1.35 -23.36
C ALA A 25 5.36 2.42 -22.27
N VAL A 26 5.41 3.69 -22.64
CA VAL A 26 5.55 4.80 -21.67
C VAL A 26 4.34 4.90 -20.75
N THR A 27 3.12 4.74 -21.27
CA THR A 27 1.91 4.78 -20.43
C THR A 27 1.81 3.59 -19.48
N LEU A 28 2.22 2.40 -19.90
CA LEU A 28 2.25 1.23 -19.04
C LEU A 28 3.30 1.33 -17.93
N LEU A 29 4.48 1.89 -18.23
CA LEU A 29 5.52 2.11 -17.23
C LEU A 29 5.10 3.16 -16.18
N SER A 30 4.47 4.25 -16.62
CA SER A 30 4.05 5.31 -15.71
C SER A 30 2.95 4.88 -14.74
N ALA A 31 2.05 4.00 -15.13
CA ALA A 31 1.01 3.47 -14.25
C ALA A 31 1.58 2.69 -13.04
N SER A 32 2.72 2.03 -13.22
CA SER A 32 3.35 1.23 -12.15
C SER A 32 4.03 2.08 -11.08
N LEU A 33 4.40 3.32 -11.39
CA LEU A 33 5.14 4.20 -10.47
C LEU A 33 4.27 4.86 -9.40
N PHE A 34 2.96 4.86 -9.59
CA PHE A 34 2.00 5.50 -8.68
C PHE A 34 1.08 4.51 -7.95
N ALA A 35 1.30 3.21 -8.13
CA ALA A 35 0.50 2.20 -7.44
C ALA A 35 0.82 2.20 -5.94
N LEU A 36 -0.15 2.60 -5.12
CA LEU A 36 -0.07 2.44 -3.67
C LEU A 36 -0.13 0.94 -3.34
N PRO A 37 0.73 0.44 -2.44
CA PRO A 37 0.60 -0.94 -1.99
C PRO A 37 -0.75 -1.10 -1.28
N ALA A 38 -1.53 -2.09 -1.70
CA ALA A 38 -2.82 -2.40 -1.08
C ALA A 38 -2.66 -2.73 0.40
N GLU A 39 -1.57 -3.42 0.73
CA GLU A 39 -1.23 -3.85 2.08
C GLU A 39 0.21 -3.49 2.42
N VAL A 40 0.43 -3.07 3.66
CA VAL A 40 1.73 -2.72 4.21
C VAL A 40 1.98 -3.51 5.47
N ARG A 41 3.09 -4.25 5.53
CA ARG A 41 3.57 -4.85 6.78
C ARG A 41 4.24 -3.78 7.62
N VAL A 42 3.71 -3.61 8.84
CA VAL A 42 4.28 -2.70 9.84
C VAL A 42 5.46 -3.41 10.50
N PRO A 43 6.65 -2.80 10.50
CA PRO A 43 7.82 -3.40 11.17
C PRO A 43 7.57 -3.64 12.65
N VAL A 44 8.03 -4.78 13.14
CA VAL A 44 7.94 -5.10 14.57
C VAL A 44 9.01 -4.31 15.34
N VAL A 45 8.59 -3.64 16.39
CA VAL A 45 9.46 -2.97 17.35
C VAL A 45 9.43 -3.78 18.65
N LYS A 46 10.59 -4.12 19.19
CA LYS A 46 10.70 -4.81 20.48
C LYS A 46 10.25 -3.86 21.60
N GLU A 47 9.26 -4.28 22.34
CA GLU A 47 8.81 -3.58 23.52
C GLU A 47 9.54 -4.10 24.75
N HIS A 48 10.08 -3.19 25.58
CA HIS A 48 10.79 -3.57 26.80
C HIS A 48 9.86 -4.32 27.76
N GLY A 49 10.32 -5.46 28.26
CA GLY A 49 9.59 -6.24 29.27
C GLY A 49 8.46 -7.13 28.75
N LYS A 50 8.20 -7.15 27.46
CA LYS A 50 7.26 -8.12 26.85
C LYS A 50 8.02 -9.30 26.25
N ALA A 51 7.46 -10.50 26.40
CA ALA A 51 7.94 -11.70 25.72
C ALA A 51 7.90 -11.47 24.20
N ASP A 52 8.38 -12.42 23.42
CA ASP A 52 8.57 -12.35 21.97
C ASP A 52 7.60 -11.39 21.23
N PRO A 53 8.12 -10.54 20.34
CA PRO A 53 7.28 -9.59 19.64
C PRO A 53 6.19 -10.34 18.88
N PRO A 54 4.95 -9.84 18.91
CA PRO A 54 3.87 -10.43 18.14
C PRO A 54 4.22 -10.45 16.65
N ALA A 55 3.51 -11.23 15.86
CA ALA A 55 3.62 -11.18 14.42
C ALA A 55 3.48 -9.73 13.90
N SER A 56 4.16 -9.40 12.80
CA SER A 56 4.08 -8.05 12.21
C SER A 56 2.63 -7.67 11.94
N GLY A 57 2.27 -6.43 12.24
CA GLY A 57 0.97 -5.89 11.88
C GLY A 57 0.81 -5.79 10.36
N LEU A 58 -0.40 -5.98 9.88
CA LEU A 58 -0.77 -5.78 8.48
C LEU A 58 -1.75 -4.61 8.38
N PHE A 59 -1.35 -3.57 7.70
CA PHE A 59 -2.21 -2.44 7.39
C PHE A 59 -2.74 -2.56 5.97
N SER A 60 -4.06 -2.41 5.79
CA SER A 60 -4.71 -2.41 4.48
C SER A 60 -5.24 -1.03 4.15
N HIS A 61 -4.76 -0.43 3.06
CA HIS A 61 -5.29 0.82 2.55
C HIS A 61 -6.76 0.68 2.12
N TRP A 62 -7.15 -0.49 1.60
CA TRP A 62 -8.53 -0.74 1.17
C TRP A 62 -9.55 -0.70 2.31
N ARG A 63 -9.13 -1.06 3.52
CA ARG A 63 -10.01 -0.97 4.70
C ARG A 63 -10.13 0.45 5.24
N HIS A 64 -9.35 1.38 4.71
CA HIS A 64 -9.28 2.78 5.11
C HIS A 64 -9.54 3.72 3.92
N ASP A 65 -10.16 3.22 2.84
CA ASP A 65 -10.38 3.94 1.58
C ASP A 65 -11.35 5.13 1.72
N GLN A 66 -12.13 5.18 2.80
CA GLN A 66 -13.00 6.31 3.11
C GLN A 66 -12.24 7.57 3.55
N PHE A 67 -10.95 7.45 3.88
CA PHE A 67 -10.11 8.58 4.29
C PHE A 67 -9.27 9.12 3.14
N GLN A 68 -8.96 10.43 3.20
CA GLN A 68 -8.05 11.02 2.24
C GLN A 68 -6.58 10.70 2.62
N CYS A 69 -5.69 10.67 1.64
CA CYS A 69 -4.27 10.38 1.88
C CYS A 69 -3.66 11.28 2.97
N PHE A 70 -4.07 12.54 3.01
CA PHE A 70 -3.54 13.55 3.92
C PHE A 70 -4.11 13.48 5.35
N ASP A 71 -5.16 12.72 5.58
CA ASP A 71 -5.67 12.46 6.93
C ASP A 71 -4.65 11.64 7.75
N CYS A 72 -3.85 10.83 7.06
CA CYS A 72 -2.82 9.98 7.66
C CYS A 72 -1.40 10.45 7.35
N HIS A 73 -1.14 10.92 6.12
CA HIS A 73 0.21 11.29 5.67
C HIS A 73 0.37 12.81 5.48
N PRO A 74 1.50 13.38 5.89
CA PRO A 74 2.62 12.79 6.64
C PRO A 74 2.48 12.88 8.17
N VAL A 75 1.34 13.37 8.69
CA VAL A 75 1.21 13.76 10.10
C VAL A 75 1.20 12.55 11.03
N LEU A 76 0.32 11.58 10.81
CA LEU A 76 0.24 10.36 11.64
C LEU A 76 1.28 9.32 11.21
N PHE A 77 1.50 9.19 9.91
CA PHE A 77 2.45 8.25 9.34
C PHE A 77 3.33 8.95 8.33
N PRO A 78 4.66 8.90 8.48
CA PRO A 78 5.57 9.31 7.43
C PRO A 78 5.41 8.38 6.22
N ARG A 79 5.84 8.81 5.04
CA ARG A 79 5.80 7.97 3.83
C ARG A 79 6.77 6.79 3.87
N ALA A 80 7.77 6.84 4.76
CA ALA A 80 8.68 5.73 5.01
C ALA A 80 8.03 4.71 5.96
N ARG A 81 8.41 3.44 5.83
CA ARG A 81 7.97 2.41 6.77
C ARG A 81 8.59 2.67 8.14
N VAL A 82 7.75 2.83 9.13
CA VAL A 82 8.15 3.00 10.53
C VAL A 82 7.46 1.94 11.37
N GLY A 83 8.20 1.40 12.34
CA GLY A 83 7.63 0.58 13.40
C GLY A 83 7.27 1.47 14.59
N PHE A 84 6.29 1.04 15.35
CA PHE A 84 5.82 1.71 16.57
C PHE A 84 5.32 0.67 17.57
N THR A 85 5.22 1.06 18.83
CA THR A 85 4.81 0.20 19.95
C THR A 85 3.32 0.34 20.25
N HIS A 86 2.76 -0.63 20.99
CA HIS A 86 1.39 -0.50 21.50
C HIS A 86 1.26 0.65 22.50
N ASP A 87 2.29 0.90 23.31
CA ASP A 87 2.28 2.02 24.24
C ASP A 87 2.10 3.36 23.50
N GLN A 88 2.79 3.55 22.39
CA GLN A 88 2.60 4.74 21.55
C GLN A 88 1.18 4.82 20.96
N MET A 89 0.58 3.69 20.62
CA MET A 89 -0.80 3.67 20.15
C MET A 89 -1.79 3.95 21.28
N ASP A 90 -1.55 3.42 22.47
CA ASP A 90 -2.37 3.71 23.66
C ASP A 90 -2.29 5.20 24.07
N ASP A 91 -1.16 5.85 23.80
CA ASP A 91 -0.97 7.29 23.93
C ASP A 91 -1.65 8.11 22.80
N GLY A 92 -2.38 7.47 21.92
CA GLY A 92 -3.13 8.13 20.84
C GLY A 92 -2.29 8.48 19.62
N GLN A 93 -1.11 7.88 19.46
CA GLN A 93 -0.28 8.05 18.28
C GLN A 93 -0.57 6.98 17.22
N PHE A 94 -0.15 7.20 16.00
CA PHE A 94 -0.30 6.25 14.88
C PHE A 94 -1.73 5.71 14.75
N CYS A 95 -1.91 4.39 14.77
CA CYS A 95 -3.22 3.75 14.71
C CYS A 95 -4.13 4.18 15.86
N GLY A 96 -3.57 4.45 17.04
CA GLY A 96 -4.28 4.89 18.23
C GLY A 96 -4.99 6.24 18.10
N ALA A 97 -4.57 7.08 17.18
CA ALA A 97 -5.24 8.35 16.90
C ALA A 97 -6.73 8.16 16.55
N CYS A 98 -7.05 7.08 15.84
CA CYS A 98 -8.42 6.74 15.47
C CYS A 98 -8.93 5.49 16.19
N HIS A 99 -8.08 4.47 16.40
CA HIS A 99 -8.43 3.22 17.09
C HIS A 99 -8.43 3.37 18.62
N ASN A 100 -9.23 4.31 19.10
CA ASN A 100 -9.36 4.71 20.51
C ASN A 100 -10.67 4.25 21.16
N GLY A 101 -11.46 3.43 20.46
CA GLY A 101 -12.77 2.95 20.94
C GLY A 101 -13.92 3.93 20.76
N LYS A 102 -13.67 5.13 20.21
CA LYS A 102 -14.70 6.12 19.86
C LYS A 102 -14.87 6.22 18.34
N SER A 103 -13.77 6.46 17.63
CA SER A 103 -13.76 6.62 16.17
C SER A 103 -13.65 5.29 15.43
N ALA A 104 -12.90 4.36 16.00
CA ALA A 104 -12.72 3.00 15.48
C ALA A 104 -12.56 2.01 16.64
N PRO A 105 -12.68 0.69 16.39
CA PRO A 105 -12.46 -0.33 17.43
C PRO A 105 -11.12 -0.13 18.13
N PRO A 106 -11.06 -0.27 19.48
CA PRO A 106 -9.86 0.02 20.24
C PRO A 106 -8.76 -1.00 19.97
N ILE A 107 -7.51 -0.55 20.12
CA ILE A 107 -6.31 -1.39 19.99
C ILE A 107 -6.01 -2.23 21.22
N SER A 108 -6.52 -1.83 22.38
CA SER A 108 -6.31 -2.49 23.68
C SER A 108 -7.62 -2.77 24.41
N GLY A 109 -7.56 -3.58 25.44
CA GLY A 109 -8.70 -3.93 26.28
C GLY A 109 -9.58 -5.08 25.74
N ALA A 110 -10.70 -5.33 26.42
CA ALA A 110 -11.58 -6.48 26.14
C ALA A 110 -12.24 -6.47 24.75
N ARG A 111 -12.32 -5.32 24.11
CA ARG A 111 -12.88 -5.15 22.74
C ARG A 111 -11.81 -5.03 21.67
N ALA A 112 -10.55 -5.21 22.01
CA ALA A 112 -9.46 -5.15 21.05
C ALA A 112 -9.53 -6.33 20.08
N VAL A 113 -9.40 -6.04 18.78
CA VAL A 113 -9.47 -7.03 17.69
C VAL A 113 -8.05 -7.46 17.23
N CYS A 114 -7.13 -7.62 18.17
CA CYS A 114 -5.72 -7.83 17.89
C CYS A 114 -5.43 -9.00 16.94
N LYS A 115 -6.08 -10.15 17.17
CA LYS A 115 -5.77 -11.38 16.40
C LYS A 115 -6.47 -11.50 15.04
N SER A 116 -7.53 -10.74 14.82
CA SER A 116 -8.37 -10.94 13.64
C SER A 116 -8.23 -9.88 12.57
N SER A 117 -7.60 -8.75 12.88
CA SER A 117 -7.60 -7.59 11.98
C SER A 117 -6.23 -6.97 11.75
N CYS A 118 -5.38 -6.90 12.77
CA CYS A 118 -4.10 -6.21 12.67
C CYS A 118 -2.92 -7.20 12.62
N HIS A 119 -2.96 -8.25 13.42
CA HIS A 119 -1.95 -9.29 13.43
C HIS A 119 -2.50 -10.55 12.76
N THR A 120 -2.05 -10.84 11.56
CA THR A 120 -2.30 -12.11 10.88
C THR A 120 -1.12 -13.04 11.11
N PRO A 121 -1.36 -14.35 11.30
CA PRO A 121 -0.30 -15.33 11.42
C PRO A 121 0.58 -15.41 10.17
#